data_e920fee36824cf46969b336da8088027
#
_entry.id   e920fee36824cf46969b336da8088027
#
_cell.length_a   1.000
_cell.length_b   1.000
_cell.length_c   1.000
_cell.angle_alpha   90.00
_cell.angle_beta   90.00
_cell.angle_gamma   90.00
#
_symmetry.space_group_name_H-M   'P 1'
#
loop_
_entity.id
_entity.type
_entity.pdbx_description
1 polymer ?
#
loop_
_entity_poly.entity_id
_entity_poly.type
_entity_poly.pdbx_seq_one_letter_code
_entity_poly.pdbx_strand_id
1 'polypeptide(L)'
;MFLYLAMPLCILLGIYLLVRCISILWGIIMPAIRYRFPADIKPHVFHLPKAGRYTLSIVFPPLTIISGIAYFSAQFAIRERESGAAIAYRSTSRSLLSVRRTDMRGYASHALGNFECMTPGGYEITCLTPEKIRPEFQLEISPYVSFLKLVPAILGTIIASGMSIGGTIIFVLLLADKI
;
A
#
# COMPACT_ATOMS: atom_id res chain seq x y z
N MET A 1 -23.00 -38.51 7.93
CA MET A 1 -21.58 -38.89 7.81
C MET A 1 -20.76 -37.93 6.93
N PHE A 2 -21.23 -37.58 5.74
CA PHE A 2 -20.53 -36.64 4.84
C PHE A 2 -20.31 -35.24 5.46
N LEU A 3 -21.29 -34.67 6.16
CA LEU A 3 -21.20 -33.34 6.81
C LEU A 3 -20.12 -33.28 7.90
N TYR A 4 -19.97 -34.36 8.68
CA TYR A 4 -18.94 -34.44 9.74
C TYR A 4 -17.51 -34.37 9.21
N LEU A 5 -17.30 -34.81 7.96
CA LEU A 5 -15.98 -34.73 7.30
C LEU A 5 -15.79 -33.43 6.53
N ALA A 6 -16.87 -32.91 5.93
CA ALA A 6 -16.82 -31.70 5.11
C ALA A 6 -16.60 -30.44 5.95
N MET A 7 -17.17 -30.34 7.16
CA MET A 7 -17.06 -29.16 8.01
C MET A 7 -15.63 -28.90 8.51
N PRO A 8 -14.88 -29.87 9.06
CA PRO A 8 -13.48 -29.65 9.43
C PRO A 8 -12.61 -29.24 8.24
N LEU A 9 -12.85 -29.82 7.07
CA LEU A 9 -12.13 -29.45 5.84
C LEU A 9 -12.42 -28.00 5.43
N CYS A 10 -13.66 -27.57 5.52
CA CYS A 10 -14.06 -26.19 5.24
C CYS A 10 -13.41 -25.19 6.23
N ILE A 11 -13.35 -25.53 7.51
CA ILE A 11 -12.70 -24.74 8.55
C ILE A 11 -11.20 -24.60 8.26
N LEU A 12 -10.51 -25.71 7.98
CA LEU A 12 -9.08 -25.70 7.66
C LEU A 12 -8.77 -24.88 6.41
N LEU A 13 -9.59 -25.03 5.36
CA LEU A 13 -9.47 -24.22 4.15
C LEU A 13 -9.70 -22.74 4.43
N GLY A 14 -10.70 -22.40 5.25
CA GLY A 14 -10.98 -21.04 5.68
C GLY A 14 -9.79 -20.42 6.42
N ILE A 15 -9.20 -21.15 7.38
CA ILE A 15 -8.01 -20.70 8.13
C ILE A 15 -6.82 -20.49 7.19
N TYR A 16 -6.56 -21.42 6.29
CA TYR A 16 -5.47 -21.30 5.31
C TYR A 16 -5.63 -20.06 4.43
N LEU A 17 -6.83 -19.86 3.86
CA LEU A 17 -7.12 -18.69 3.04
C LEU A 17 -7.01 -17.39 3.84
N LEU A 18 -7.47 -17.38 5.09
CA LEU A 18 -7.40 -16.23 5.99
C LEU A 18 -5.94 -15.80 6.22
N VAL A 19 -5.06 -16.75 6.56
CA VAL A 19 -3.63 -16.48 6.76
C VAL A 19 -2.99 -15.92 5.47
N ARG A 20 -3.32 -16.49 4.32
CA ARG A 20 -2.81 -16.02 3.01
C ARG A 20 -3.28 -14.60 2.70
N CYS A 21 -4.56 -14.31 2.88
CA CYS A 21 -5.11 -12.98 2.61
C CYS A 21 -4.56 -11.94 3.57
N ILE A 22 -4.46 -12.24 4.87
CA ILE A 22 -3.85 -11.36 5.87
C ILE A 22 -2.39 -11.08 5.51
N SER A 23 -1.62 -12.09 5.11
CA SER A 23 -0.22 -11.93 4.71
C SER A 23 -0.07 -10.97 3.51
N ILE A 24 -0.97 -11.07 2.52
CA ILE A 24 -1.00 -10.15 1.37
C ILE A 24 -1.34 -8.73 1.83
N LEU A 25 -2.38 -8.56 2.65
CA LEU A 25 -2.78 -7.26 3.19
C LEU A 25 -1.68 -6.62 4.03
N TRP A 26 -1.00 -7.43 4.86
CA TRP A 26 0.13 -6.95 5.66
C TRP A 26 1.26 -6.41 4.80
N GLY A 27 1.63 -7.11 3.72
CA GLY A 27 2.63 -6.63 2.76
C GLY A 27 2.22 -5.33 2.03
N ILE A 28 0.91 -5.08 1.88
CA ILE A 28 0.37 -3.85 1.31
C ILE A 28 0.41 -2.70 2.33
N ILE A 29 0.05 -2.96 3.58
CA ILE A 29 -0.01 -1.95 4.65
C ILE A 29 1.40 -1.57 5.11
N MET A 30 2.27 -2.55 5.25
CA MET A 30 3.67 -2.39 5.67
C MET A 30 4.64 -2.84 4.57
N PRO A 31 4.80 -2.05 3.51
CA PRO A 31 5.76 -2.38 2.48
C PRO A 31 7.19 -2.34 3.06
N ALA A 32 7.99 -3.33 2.71
CA ALA A 32 9.38 -3.45 3.15
C ALA A 32 10.27 -2.30 2.67
N ILE A 33 9.85 -1.63 1.58
CA ILE A 33 10.60 -0.53 0.97
C ILE A 33 9.81 0.75 1.23
N ARG A 34 10.40 1.63 2.05
CA ARG A 34 9.91 2.98 2.33
C ARG A 34 11.09 3.92 2.45
N TYR A 35 11.13 4.92 1.59
CA TYR A 35 12.13 5.99 1.67
C TYR A 35 11.41 7.29 1.97
N ARG A 36 11.71 7.91 3.12
CA ARG A 36 11.18 9.22 3.51
C ARG A 36 12.28 10.24 3.45
N PHE A 37 11.98 11.41 2.89
CA PHE A 37 12.90 12.52 2.74
C PHE A 37 12.15 13.84 2.75
N PRO A 38 12.81 14.96 3.11
CA PRO A 38 12.20 16.29 3.07
C PRO A 38 11.91 16.73 1.63
N ALA A 39 10.96 17.63 1.47
CA ALA A 39 10.63 18.24 0.18
C ALA A 39 11.53 19.47 -0.05
N ASP A 40 12.79 19.23 -0.41
CA ASP A 40 13.75 20.28 -0.72
C ASP A 40 14.27 20.18 -2.17
N ILE A 41 15.06 21.17 -2.60
CA ILE A 41 15.66 21.21 -3.95
C ILE A 41 16.82 20.20 -4.07
N LYS A 42 17.35 19.72 -2.93
CA LYS A 42 18.49 18.81 -2.96
C LYS A 42 18.09 17.46 -3.55
N PRO A 43 18.96 16.88 -4.39
CA PRO A 43 18.69 15.54 -4.91
C PRO A 43 18.79 14.50 -3.79
N HIS A 44 17.77 13.68 -3.66
CA HIS A 44 17.71 12.57 -2.71
C HIS A 44 17.97 11.25 -3.44
N VAL A 45 18.99 10.53 -3.00
CA VAL A 45 19.38 9.24 -3.57
C VAL A 45 18.69 8.11 -2.78
N PHE A 46 18.12 7.16 -3.50
CA PHE A 46 17.52 5.97 -2.93
C PHE A 46 17.79 4.75 -3.80
N HIS A 47 17.74 3.57 -3.22
CA HIS A 47 18.00 2.32 -3.91
C HIS A 47 16.72 1.48 -4.00
N LEU A 48 16.33 1.13 -5.23
CA LEU A 48 15.19 0.28 -5.48
C LEU A 48 15.66 -1.16 -5.78
N PRO A 49 15.34 -2.13 -4.91
CA PRO A 49 15.82 -3.50 -5.08
C PRO A 49 15.07 -4.29 -6.15
N LYS A 50 13.97 -3.78 -6.66
CA LYS A 50 13.15 -4.44 -7.69
C LYS A 50 12.69 -3.46 -8.74
N ALA A 51 12.69 -3.91 -10.00
CA ALA A 51 12.00 -3.22 -11.08
C ALA A 51 10.49 -3.22 -10.82
N GLY A 52 9.79 -2.16 -11.24
CA GLY A 52 8.35 -2.04 -11.08
C GLY A 52 7.85 -0.63 -10.91
N ARG A 53 6.57 -0.53 -10.62
CA ARG A 53 5.90 0.75 -10.39
C ARG A 53 5.98 1.17 -8.93
N TYR A 54 6.34 2.43 -8.71
CA TYR A 54 6.45 3.06 -7.41
C TYR A 54 5.54 4.28 -7.31
N THR A 55 5.10 4.58 -6.11
CA THR A 55 4.27 5.74 -5.79
C THR A 55 5.09 6.72 -4.99
N LEU A 56 5.08 7.97 -5.42
CA LEU A 56 5.53 9.11 -4.63
C LEU A 56 4.33 9.66 -3.86
N SER A 57 4.43 9.71 -2.56
CA SER A 57 3.38 10.20 -1.66
C SER A 57 3.89 11.36 -0.80
N ILE A 58 3.00 12.25 -0.42
CA ILE A 58 3.26 13.25 0.63
C ILE A 58 2.78 12.69 1.97
N VAL A 59 3.58 12.87 3.01
CA VAL A 59 3.33 12.37 4.35
C VAL A 59 3.09 13.54 5.28
N PHE A 60 1.96 13.53 5.96
CA PHE A 60 1.53 14.55 6.91
C PHE A 60 1.78 14.08 8.34
N PRO A 61 2.33 14.93 9.21
CA PRO A 61 2.42 14.63 10.63
C PRO A 61 1.06 14.38 11.27
N PRO A 62 1.01 13.65 12.40
CA PRO A 62 -0.24 13.47 13.15
C PRO A 62 -0.86 14.82 13.53
N LEU A 63 -2.19 14.88 13.59
CA LEU A 63 -2.97 16.06 13.98
C LEU A 63 -2.81 17.27 13.04
N THR A 64 -2.20 17.11 11.87
CA THR A 64 -2.09 18.20 10.90
C THR A 64 -3.41 18.44 10.18
N ILE A 65 -3.91 19.67 10.24
CA ILE A 65 -5.04 20.10 9.41
C ILE A 65 -4.53 20.31 8.00
N ILE A 66 -4.94 19.44 7.08
CA ILE A 66 -4.58 19.53 5.67
C ILE A 66 -5.44 20.61 5.02
N SER A 67 -4.94 21.84 5.00
CA SER A 67 -5.55 22.95 4.28
C SER A 67 -4.80 23.17 2.95
N GLY A 68 -5.58 23.24 1.86
CA GLY A 68 -5.04 23.50 0.53
C GLY A 68 -4.72 22.27 -0.30
N ILE A 69 -4.51 22.50 -1.60
CA ILE A 69 -4.27 21.49 -2.63
C ILE A 69 -2.99 21.77 -3.44
N ALA A 70 -2.22 22.78 -3.04
CA ALA A 70 -1.05 23.25 -3.78
C ALA A 70 0.00 22.15 -4.03
N TYR A 71 0.16 21.23 -3.07
CA TYR A 71 1.12 20.13 -3.16
C TYR A 71 0.82 19.14 -4.29
N PHE A 72 -0.44 19.05 -4.79
CA PHE A 72 -0.75 18.19 -5.96
C PHE A 72 -0.17 18.74 -7.27
N SER A 73 0.18 20.03 -7.33
CA SER A 73 0.82 20.63 -8.49
C SER A 73 2.34 20.66 -8.38
N ALA A 74 2.91 20.01 -7.35
CA ALA A 74 4.35 19.89 -7.21
C ALA A 74 4.95 19.04 -8.34
N GLN A 75 6.09 19.47 -8.86
CA GLN A 75 6.81 18.83 -9.94
C GLN A 75 8.05 18.12 -9.42
N PHE A 76 8.31 16.94 -9.94
CA PHE A 76 9.43 16.10 -9.55
C PHE A 76 10.22 15.66 -10.78
N ALA A 77 11.54 15.68 -10.68
CA ALA A 77 12.44 15.07 -11.64
C ALA A 77 13.03 13.81 -11.02
N ILE A 78 12.92 12.69 -11.73
CA ILE A 78 13.47 11.39 -11.31
C ILE A 78 14.46 10.96 -12.37
N ARG A 79 15.66 10.53 -11.93
CA ARG A 79 16.72 10.04 -12.82
C ARG A 79 17.31 8.75 -12.28
N GLU A 80 17.65 7.87 -13.18
CA GLU A 80 18.49 6.71 -12.86
C GLU A 80 19.93 7.17 -12.70
N ARG A 81 20.59 6.77 -11.61
CA ARG A 81 21.92 7.28 -11.28
C ARG A 81 23.01 6.76 -12.21
N GLU A 82 22.90 5.51 -12.67
CA GLU A 82 23.91 4.86 -13.49
C GLU A 82 23.87 5.34 -14.94
N SER A 83 22.68 5.41 -15.52
CA SER A 83 22.51 5.81 -16.93
C SER A 83 22.27 7.32 -17.12
N GLY A 84 21.91 8.03 -16.05
CA GLY A 84 21.43 9.41 -16.12
C GLY A 84 20.08 9.57 -16.80
N ALA A 85 19.43 8.49 -17.17
CA ALA A 85 18.15 8.50 -17.87
C ALA A 85 17.05 9.13 -17.01
N ALA A 86 16.29 10.05 -17.60
CA ALA A 86 15.12 10.65 -16.98
C ALA A 86 13.96 9.65 -16.98
N ILE A 87 13.32 9.48 -15.83
CA ILE A 87 12.15 8.61 -15.66
C ILE A 87 10.89 9.45 -15.69
N ALA A 88 9.92 9.01 -16.49
CA ALA A 88 8.64 9.68 -16.61
C ALA A 88 7.85 9.59 -15.29
N TYR A 89 7.64 10.73 -14.64
CA TYR A 89 6.77 10.90 -13.52
C TYR A 89 5.35 11.22 -14.01
N ARG A 90 4.38 10.44 -13.57
CA ARG A 90 2.97 10.68 -13.87
C ARG A 90 2.28 11.18 -12.60
N SER A 91 1.97 12.47 -12.59
CA SER A 91 1.17 13.06 -11.50
C SER A 91 -0.22 12.41 -11.47
N THR A 92 -0.66 12.03 -10.29
CA THR A 92 -2.02 11.53 -10.08
C THR A 92 -2.91 12.74 -9.84
N SER A 93 -3.77 13.06 -10.80
CA SER A 93 -4.83 14.05 -10.58
C SER A 93 -5.69 13.58 -9.41
N ARG A 94 -6.33 14.53 -8.70
CA ARG A 94 -7.20 14.32 -7.55
C ARG A 94 -8.30 13.29 -7.87
N SER A 95 -7.99 12.01 -7.73
CA SER A 95 -8.96 10.94 -7.91
C SER A 95 -9.70 10.69 -6.62
N LEU A 96 -11.02 10.56 -6.68
CA LEU A 96 -11.87 10.13 -5.57
C LEU A 96 -11.44 8.76 -5.00
N LEU A 97 -10.69 7.98 -5.79
CA LEU A 97 -10.14 6.67 -5.44
C LEU A 97 -8.69 6.74 -4.92
N SER A 98 -8.17 7.94 -4.58
CA SER A 98 -6.83 8.03 -4.00
C SER A 98 -6.83 7.36 -2.62
N VAL A 99 -6.06 6.29 -2.49
CA VAL A 99 -5.94 5.57 -1.23
C VAL A 99 -5.15 6.44 -0.24
N ARG A 100 -5.84 6.99 0.73
CA ARG A 100 -5.21 7.62 1.90
C ARG A 100 -4.73 6.49 2.81
N ARG A 101 -3.44 6.46 3.09
CA ARG A 101 -2.88 5.54 4.08
C ARG A 101 -2.62 6.30 5.37
N THR A 102 -2.93 5.66 6.48
CA THR A 102 -2.52 6.16 7.80
C THR A 102 -1.67 5.06 8.44
N ASP A 103 -0.49 5.41 8.91
CA ASP A 103 0.35 4.47 9.64
C ASP A 103 -0.05 4.40 11.12
N MET A 104 0.49 3.40 11.85
CA MET A 104 0.18 3.21 13.28
C MET A 104 0.64 4.38 14.17
N ARG A 105 1.51 5.27 13.66
CA ARG A 105 1.97 6.47 14.35
C ARG A 105 1.11 7.70 14.05
N GLY A 106 0.02 7.54 13.30
CA GLY A 106 -0.89 8.60 12.92
C GLY A 106 -0.45 9.48 11.76
N TYR A 107 0.66 9.12 11.07
CA TYR A 107 1.06 9.81 9.85
C TYR A 107 0.12 9.44 8.71
N ALA A 108 -0.46 10.43 8.07
CA ALA A 108 -1.29 10.24 6.89
C ALA A 108 -0.46 10.45 5.62
N SER A 109 -0.65 9.61 4.61
CA SER A 109 0.01 9.76 3.31
C SER A 109 -0.98 9.87 2.17
N HIS A 110 -0.71 10.78 1.22
CA HIS A 110 -1.45 10.96 -0.01
C HIS A 110 -0.54 10.75 -1.22
N ALA A 111 -0.98 9.95 -2.18
CA ALA A 111 -0.25 9.75 -3.42
C ALA A 111 -0.26 11.03 -4.27
N LEU A 112 0.93 11.49 -4.66
CA LEU A 112 1.14 12.61 -5.59
C LEU A 112 1.25 12.13 -7.03
N GLY A 113 1.85 10.96 -7.24
CA GLY A 113 2.02 10.39 -8.56
C GLY A 113 2.75 9.05 -8.52
N ASN A 114 2.96 8.51 -9.71
CA ASN A 114 3.60 7.22 -9.90
C ASN A 114 4.72 7.35 -10.93
N PHE A 115 5.72 6.51 -10.79
CA PHE A 115 6.80 6.34 -11.77
C PHE A 115 7.16 4.86 -11.88
N GLU A 116 7.77 4.49 -12.99
CA GLU A 116 8.09 3.10 -13.29
C GLU A 116 9.60 2.95 -13.48
N CYS A 117 10.20 2.06 -12.71
CA CYS A 117 11.61 1.73 -12.80
C CYS A 117 11.77 0.41 -13.57
N MET A 118 12.54 0.40 -14.63
CA MET A 118 12.77 -0.78 -15.47
C MET A 118 13.82 -1.72 -14.88
N THR A 119 14.76 -1.16 -14.13
CA THR A 119 15.89 -1.90 -13.54
C THR A 119 15.95 -1.70 -12.04
N PRO A 120 16.40 -2.70 -11.26
CA PRO A 120 16.82 -2.47 -9.89
C PRO A 120 18.08 -1.59 -9.88
N GLY A 121 18.19 -0.65 -8.95
CA GLY A 121 19.38 0.22 -8.91
C GLY A 121 19.22 1.47 -8.06
N GLY A 122 20.18 2.37 -8.22
CA GLY A 122 20.18 3.68 -7.59
C GLY A 122 19.40 4.70 -8.42
N TYR A 123 18.55 5.43 -7.74
CA TYR A 123 17.72 6.48 -8.33
C TYR A 123 17.87 7.78 -7.55
N GLU A 124 17.64 8.88 -8.24
CA GLU A 124 17.72 10.21 -7.67
C GLU A 124 16.41 10.94 -7.95
N ILE A 125 15.86 11.58 -6.93
CA ILE A 125 14.66 12.41 -7.05
C ILE A 125 14.96 13.82 -6.56
N THR A 126 14.47 14.80 -7.30
CA THR A 126 14.56 16.22 -6.96
C THR A 126 13.18 16.82 -7.01
N CYS A 127 12.79 17.58 -5.97
CA CYS A 127 11.58 18.39 -6.00
C CYS A 127 11.88 19.71 -6.72
N LEU A 128 11.22 19.96 -7.85
CA LEU A 128 11.43 21.17 -8.66
C LEU A 128 10.67 22.37 -8.11
N THR A 129 9.62 22.15 -7.31
CA THR A 129 8.76 23.20 -6.77
C THR A 129 8.50 22.99 -5.28
N PRO A 130 9.55 23.05 -4.43
CA PRO A 130 9.42 22.79 -3.00
C PRO A 130 8.56 23.84 -2.27
N GLU A 131 8.42 25.04 -2.81
CA GLU A 131 7.58 26.11 -2.27
C GLU A 131 6.08 25.75 -2.20
N LYS A 132 5.66 24.72 -2.96
CA LYS A 132 4.28 24.19 -2.93
C LYS A 132 4.03 23.20 -1.83
N ILE A 133 5.08 22.76 -1.15
CA ILE A 133 5.05 21.74 -0.09
C ILE A 133 5.53 22.43 1.20
N ARG A 134 4.74 22.31 2.27
CA ARG A 134 5.17 22.86 3.57
C ARG A 134 6.41 22.13 4.09
N PRO A 135 7.35 22.83 4.75
CA PRO A 135 8.61 22.23 5.20
C PRO A 135 8.44 21.12 6.24
N GLU A 136 7.31 21.09 6.95
CA GLU A 136 6.93 20.05 7.90
C GLU A 136 6.49 18.73 7.26
N PHE A 137 6.19 18.75 5.94
CA PHE A 137 5.74 17.58 5.21
C PHE A 137 6.93 16.81 4.63
N GLN A 138 6.82 15.51 4.63
CA GLN A 138 7.83 14.62 4.05
C GLN A 138 7.29 13.97 2.76
N LEU A 139 8.20 13.63 1.90
CA LEU A 139 7.92 12.80 0.74
C LEU A 139 8.25 11.34 1.07
N GLU A 140 7.47 10.41 0.56
CA GLU A 140 7.66 8.97 0.74
C GLU A 140 7.57 8.26 -0.61
N ILE A 141 8.57 7.43 -0.89
CA ILE A 141 8.55 6.50 -2.02
C ILE A 141 8.20 5.12 -1.48
N SER A 142 7.21 4.49 -2.07
CA SER A 142 6.77 3.13 -1.73
C SER A 142 6.31 2.37 -2.96
N PRO A 143 6.32 1.03 -2.95
CA PRO A 143 5.79 0.23 -4.05
C PRO A 143 4.33 0.57 -4.36
N TYR A 144 4.00 0.61 -5.64
CA TYR A 144 2.63 0.86 -6.09
C TYR A 144 1.70 -0.28 -5.66
N VAL A 145 0.59 0.09 -5.05
CA VAL A 145 -0.46 -0.86 -4.67
C VAL A 145 -1.54 -0.86 -5.72
N SER A 146 -1.65 -1.97 -6.42
CA SER A 146 -2.73 -2.18 -7.38
C SER A 146 -4.04 -2.47 -6.67
N PHE A 147 -5.09 -1.77 -7.06
CA PHE A 147 -6.47 -2.02 -6.60
C PHE A 147 -6.93 -3.46 -6.92
N LEU A 148 -6.45 -4.01 -8.04
CA LEU A 148 -6.71 -5.39 -8.44
C LEU A 148 -6.13 -6.44 -7.47
N LYS A 149 -5.14 -6.09 -6.66
CA LYS A 149 -4.60 -6.97 -5.61
C LYS A 149 -5.28 -6.72 -4.26
N LEU A 150 -5.64 -5.47 -3.99
CA LEU A 150 -6.23 -5.06 -2.72
C LEU A 150 -7.67 -5.62 -2.56
N VAL A 151 -8.52 -5.43 -3.56
CA VAL A 151 -9.93 -5.83 -3.50
C VAL A 151 -10.10 -7.35 -3.30
N PRO A 152 -9.46 -8.22 -4.11
CA PRO A 152 -9.56 -9.66 -3.88
C PRO A 152 -9.03 -10.11 -2.51
N ALA A 153 -7.98 -9.46 -2.01
CA ALA A 153 -7.45 -9.78 -0.68
C ALA A 153 -8.44 -9.44 0.44
N ILE A 154 -9.13 -8.29 0.35
CA ILE A 154 -10.17 -7.91 1.31
C ILE A 154 -11.36 -8.88 1.23
N LEU A 155 -11.89 -9.12 0.03
CA LEU A 155 -13.01 -10.04 -0.17
C LEU A 155 -12.66 -11.46 0.29
N GLY A 156 -11.45 -11.93 -0.06
CA GLY A 156 -10.95 -13.22 0.39
C GLY A 156 -10.87 -13.33 1.92
N THR A 157 -10.48 -12.26 2.60
CA THR A 157 -10.45 -12.23 4.07
C THR A 157 -11.85 -12.35 4.66
N ILE A 158 -12.85 -11.66 4.10
CA ILE A 158 -14.24 -11.72 4.55
C ILE A 158 -14.80 -13.13 4.37
N ILE A 159 -14.63 -13.71 3.18
CA ILE A 159 -15.10 -15.07 2.87
C ILE A 159 -14.42 -16.10 3.77
N ALA A 160 -13.10 -16.03 3.89
CA ALA A 160 -12.32 -16.96 4.72
C ALA A 160 -12.70 -16.87 6.21
N SER A 161 -12.98 -15.66 6.72
CA SER A 161 -13.49 -15.46 8.08
C SER A 161 -14.87 -16.10 8.25
N GLY A 162 -15.77 -15.90 7.29
CA GLY A 162 -17.10 -16.52 7.28
C GLY A 162 -17.03 -18.05 7.28
N MET A 163 -16.14 -18.64 6.46
CA MET A 163 -15.92 -20.09 6.41
C MET A 163 -15.36 -20.63 7.73
N SER A 164 -14.39 -19.94 8.33
CA SER A 164 -13.77 -20.38 9.59
C SER A 164 -14.75 -20.29 10.75
N ILE A 165 -15.38 -19.14 10.95
CA ILE A 165 -16.27 -18.89 12.09
C ILE A 165 -17.60 -19.64 11.90
N GLY A 166 -18.23 -19.49 10.73
CA GLY A 166 -19.50 -20.15 10.42
C GLY A 166 -19.37 -21.68 10.40
N GLY A 167 -18.30 -22.19 9.78
CA GLY A 167 -17.99 -23.61 9.80
C GLY A 167 -17.80 -24.17 11.20
N THR A 168 -17.11 -23.42 12.08
CA THR A 168 -16.92 -23.84 13.48
C THR A 168 -18.24 -23.88 14.24
N ILE A 169 -19.09 -22.87 14.10
CA ILE A 169 -20.41 -22.83 14.74
C ILE A 169 -21.27 -24.02 14.29
N ILE A 170 -21.38 -24.25 13.00
CA ILE A 170 -22.18 -25.36 12.45
C ILE A 170 -21.60 -26.69 12.92
N PHE A 171 -20.29 -26.86 12.92
CA PHE A 171 -19.64 -28.09 13.38
C PHE A 171 -19.93 -28.38 14.85
N VAL A 172 -19.86 -27.38 15.71
CA VAL A 172 -20.21 -27.52 17.15
C VAL A 172 -21.68 -27.88 17.33
N LEU A 173 -22.58 -27.27 16.57
CA LEU A 173 -24.01 -27.60 16.63
C LEU A 173 -24.32 -29.02 16.16
N LEU A 174 -23.61 -29.51 15.15
CA LEU A 174 -23.68 -30.89 14.67
C LEU A 174 -23.21 -31.89 15.76
N LEU A 175 -22.12 -31.57 16.47
CA LEU A 175 -21.62 -32.40 17.57
C LEU A 175 -22.56 -32.40 18.78
N ALA A 176 -23.32 -31.34 18.97
CA ALA A 176 -24.30 -31.23 20.06
C ALA A 176 -25.68 -31.83 19.71
N ASP A 177 -25.82 -32.53 18.59
CA ASP A 177 -27.07 -33.11 18.06
C ASP A 177 -28.26 -32.10 18.04
N LYS A 178 -27.93 -30.82 17.71
CA LYS A 178 -28.95 -29.75 17.65
C LYS A 178 -29.37 -29.35 16.24
N ILE A 179 -28.81 -30.03 15.22
CA ILE A 179 -29.18 -29.88 13.80
C ILE A 179 -29.29 -31.27 13.17
#